data_bb6367141cf9f50062a3d2717eab4d78
#
_entry.id   bb6367141cf9f50062a3d2717eab4d78
#
_cell.length_a   1.000
_cell.length_b   1.000
_cell.length_c   1.000
_cell.angle_alpha   90.00
_cell.angle_beta   90.00
_cell.angle_gamma   90.00
#
_symmetry.space_group_name_H-M   'P 1'
#
loop_
_entity.id
_entity.type
_entity.pdbx_description
1 polymer ?
#
loop_
_entity_poly.entity_id
_entity_poly.type
_entity_poly.pdbx_seq_one_letter_code
_entity_poly.pdbx_strand_id
1 'polypeptide(L)'
;MKITRFWKHFLASACIIGILASGLPAYAAASPAQAAPEALELCNAAATPESVISLINQIGTVTRNRRPAIVAALNAYNQLDDASKAQVSNFSILAEAQQILGIQDALAKLSVNYDKVDADWSISTPYVDKSINRKNSGIYPWIYVSENATNICMNVMFHYIGSRRIDLKQILVRAGDEKYTFDCDTSYDGGYDASLKAWFDIEAFTMEPDEISWFGEWLSQPEVIARFIGWDSTTFDYTLTAPNRQGLSDVIDAYNLLNAATLEVRVKALRNL
;
A
#
# COMPACT_ATOMS: atom_id res chain seq x y z
N MET A 1 -16.93 3.11 -30.03
CA MET A 1 -17.52 1.76 -30.28
C MET A 1 -17.87 1.19 -28.93
N LYS A 2 -19.12 0.83 -28.70
CA LYS A 2 -19.68 0.55 -27.35
C LYS A 2 -19.04 -0.71 -26.76
N ILE A 3 -18.45 -0.57 -25.57
CA ILE A 3 -17.97 -1.69 -24.76
C ILE A 3 -19.21 -2.38 -24.18
N THR A 4 -19.45 -3.62 -24.58
CA THR A 4 -20.51 -4.48 -24.04
C THR A 4 -20.02 -5.04 -22.70
N ARG A 5 -20.56 -4.51 -21.61
CA ARG A 5 -20.37 -5.03 -20.26
C ARG A 5 -21.08 -6.39 -20.11
N PHE A 6 -20.35 -7.43 -19.83
CA PHE A 6 -20.88 -8.68 -19.27
C PHE A 6 -20.93 -8.54 -17.74
N TRP A 7 -22.13 -8.38 -17.21
CA TRP A 7 -22.42 -8.46 -15.79
C TRP A 7 -22.35 -9.92 -15.35
N LYS A 8 -21.47 -10.25 -14.43
CA LYS A 8 -21.63 -11.42 -13.54
C LYS A 8 -21.80 -10.93 -12.13
N HIS A 9 -23.00 -11.18 -11.60
CA HIS A 9 -23.35 -10.94 -10.19
C HIS A 9 -22.43 -11.73 -9.27
N PHE A 10 -21.75 -11.03 -8.37
CA PHE A 10 -21.19 -11.64 -7.17
C PHE A 10 -22.00 -11.16 -5.95
N LEU A 11 -22.61 -12.14 -5.29
CA LEU A 11 -23.34 -12.03 -4.04
C LEU A 11 -22.43 -11.50 -2.93
N ALA A 12 -22.96 -10.54 -2.20
CA ALA A 12 -22.39 -10.06 -0.96
C ALA A 12 -22.23 -11.23 0.03
N SER A 13 -21.00 -11.60 0.33
CA SER A 13 -20.67 -12.47 1.46
C SER A 13 -20.10 -11.62 2.56
N ALA A 14 -20.77 -11.65 3.70
CA ALA A 14 -20.32 -11.06 4.95
C ALA A 14 -18.92 -11.59 5.29
N CYS A 15 -17.91 -10.72 5.26
CA CYS A 15 -16.56 -11.06 5.71
C CYS A 15 -16.56 -11.18 7.24
N ILE A 16 -16.64 -12.41 7.71
CA ILE A 16 -16.13 -12.82 9.02
C ILE A 16 -14.62 -12.53 8.99
N ILE A 17 -14.18 -11.68 9.91
CA ILE A 17 -12.76 -11.40 10.14
C ILE A 17 -12.10 -12.67 10.68
N GLY A 18 -11.65 -13.52 9.78
CA GLY A 18 -10.73 -14.59 10.08
C GLY A 18 -9.33 -14.02 10.18
N ILE A 19 -8.81 -13.85 11.39
CA ILE A 19 -7.41 -13.54 11.63
C ILE A 19 -6.60 -14.75 11.18
N LEU A 20 -6.05 -14.72 9.98
CA LEU A 20 -5.03 -15.66 9.55
C LEU A 20 -3.75 -15.38 10.35
N ALA A 21 -3.44 -16.31 11.24
CA ALA A 21 -2.12 -16.42 11.84
C ALA A 21 -1.13 -16.83 10.72
N SER A 22 -0.66 -15.89 9.94
CA SER A 22 0.48 -16.10 9.04
C SER A 22 1.76 -15.95 9.85
N GLY A 23 2.56 -17.05 9.87
CA GLY A 23 3.80 -17.17 10.59
C GLY A 23 4.77 -16.00 10.29
N LEU A 24 5.24 -15.38 11.34
CA LEU A 24 6.29 -14.38 11.31
C LEU A 24 7.61 -15.06 10.91
N PRO A 25 8.39 -14.50 9.96
CA PRO A 25 9.75 -14.95 9.77
C PRO A 25 10.58 -14.63 11.03
N ALA A 26 11.35 -15.62 11.48
CA ALA A 26 12.30 -15.48 12.59
C ALA A 26 13.33 -14.40 12.23
N TYR A 27 13.24 -13.25 12.86
CA TYR A 27 14.30 -12.24 12.82
C TYR A 27 15.37 -12.58 13.85
N ALA A 28 16.61 -12.67 13.38
CA ALA A 28 17.80 -12.86 14.20
C ALA A 28 17.91 -11.74 15.25
N ALA A 29 18.17 -12.16 16.50
CA ALA A 29 18.26 -11.31 17.67
C ALA A 29 19.40 -10.31 17.54
N ALA A 30 19.05 -9.01 17.50
CA ALA A 30 19.97 -7.95 17.89
C ALA A 30 19.96 -7.88 19.43
N SER A 31 21.15 -7.78 20.05
CA SER A 31 21.36 -7.69 21.50
C SER A 31 20.44 -6.68 22.19
N PRO A 32 19.87 -7.01 23.34
CA PRO A 32 18.96 -6.14 24.04
C PRO A 32 19.76 -5.02 24.76
N ALA A 33 19.54 -3.78 24.33
CA ALA A 33 19.80 -2.63 25.20
C ALA A 33 18.85 -2.71 26.39
N GLN A 34 19.39 -2.53 27.60
CA GLN A 34 18.74 -2.65 28.89
C GLN A 34 17.34 -2.01 28.93
N ALA A 35 16.30 -2.86 28.86
CA ALA A 35 14.96 -2.47 29.26
C ALA A 35 14.87 -2.45 30.79
N ALA A 36 14.24 -1.42 31.35
CA ALA A 36 14.05 -1.25 32.78
C ALA A 36 13.36 -2.49 33.39
N PRO A 37 13.77 -2.92 34.60
CA PRO A 37 13.33 -4.18 35.20
C PRO A 37 11.83 -4.26 35.54
N GLU A 38 11.11 -3.16 35.59
CA GLU A 38 9.65 -3.15 35.86
C GLU A 38 8.75 -3.75 34.82
N ALA A 39 9.20 -3.80 33.54
CA ALA A 39 8.38 -4.37 32.46
C ALA A 39 8.43 -5.91 32.42
N LEU A 40 9.39 -6.55 33.05
CA LEU A 40 9.56 -8.01 33.04
C LEU A 40 8.74 -8.74 34.12
N GLU A 41 8.39 -8.09 35.22
CA GLU A 41 7.59 -8.72 36.28
C GLU A 41 6.11 -8.87 35.95
N LEU A 42 5.57 -8.06 35.03
CA LEU A 42 4.16 -8.18 34.63
C LEU A 42 3.89 -9.41 33.71
N CYS A 43 4.91 -10.05 33.17
CA CYS A 43 4.74 -11.18 32.23
C CYS A 43 4.40 -12.52 32.88
N ASN A 44 4.43 -12.62 34.23
CA ASN A 44 4.17 -13.88 34.94
C ASN A 44 2.84 -13.90 35.75
N ALA A 45 2.12 -12.79 35.82
CA ALA A 45 0.78 -12.77 36.42
C ALA A 45 -0.23 -13.16 35.34
N ALA A 46 -1.19 -14.03 35.65
CA ALA A 46 -2.31 -14.31 34.74
C ALA A 46 -2.98 -13.01 34.31
N ALA A 47 -3.18 -12.83 33.00
CA ALA A 47 -3.81 -11.62 32.48
C ALA A 47 -5.21 -11.46 33.10
N THR A 48 -5.53 -10.26 33.60
CA THR A 48 -6.88 -9.91 34.07
C THR A 48 -7.41 -8.74 33.23
N PRO A 49 -8.73 -8.54 33.15
CA PRO A 49 -9.31 -7.41 32.42
C PRO A 49 -8.70 -6.06 32.85
N GLU A 50 -8.49 -5.86 34.15
CA GLU A 50 -7.91 -4.61 34.69
C GLU A 50 -6.46 -4.41 34.24
N SER A 51 -5.66 -5.48 34.24
CA SER A 51 -4.28 -5.41 33.76
C SER A 51 -4.21 -5.05 32.27
N VAL A 52 -5.11 -5.63 31.44
CA VAL A 52 -5.23 -5.31 30.03
C VAL A 52 -5.69 -3.87 29.81
N ILE A 53 -6.70 -3.41 30.53
CA ILE A 53 -7.16 -2.01 30.51
C ILE A 53 -5.99 -1.06 30.80
N SER A 54 -5.18 -1.37 31.81
CA SER A 54 -4.00 -0.58 32.17
C SER A 54 -2.95 -0.54 31.06
N LEU A 55 -2.64 -1.68 30.43
CA LEU A 55 -1.70 -1.75 29.31
C LEU A 55 -2.20 -0.93 28.11
N ILE A 56 -3.48 -1.01 27.79
CA ILE A 56 -4.10 -0.24 26.69
C ILE A 56 -3.97 1.27 26.97
N ASN A 57 -4.23 1.72 28.21
CA ASN A 57 -4.11 3.13 28.59
C ASN A 57 -2.67 3.67 28.49
N GLN A 58 -1.67 2.80 28.52
CA GLN A 58 -0.25 3.17 28.39
C GLN A 58 0.21 3.32 26.93
N ILE A 59 -0.57 2.91 25.95
CA ILE A 59 -0.20 3.01 24.52
C ILE A 59 0.07 4.46 24.13
N GLY A 60 -0.80 5.39 24.53
CA GLY A 60 -0.69 6.81 24.18
C GLY A 60 -0.79 7.08 22.69
N THR A 61 -0.09 8.08 22.19
CA THR A 61 -0.05 8.38 20.75
C THR A 61 0.63 7.25 19.98
N VAL A 62 -0.10 6.68 19.02
CA VAL A 62 0.38 5.53 18.24
C VAL A 62 1.41 5.98 17.23
N THR A 63 2.62 5.45 17.39
CA THR A 63 3.73 5.53 16.43
C THR A 63 4.35 4.15 16.33
N ARG A 64 5.19 3.90 15.32
CA ARG A 64 5.89 2.61 15.16
C ARG A 64 6.74 2.25 16.40
N ASN A 65 7.24 3.25 17.14
CA ASN A 65 7.97 3.05 18.38
C ASN A 65 7.10 2.50 19.53
N ARG A 66 5.78 2.62 19.43
CA ARG A 66 4.81 2.07 20.39
C ARG A 66 4.44 0.62 20.13
N ARG A 67 4.96 0.00 19.08
CA ARG A 67 4.73 -1.41 18.76
C ARG A 67 4.89 -2.35 19.97
N PRO A 68 5.96 -2.27 20.78
CA PRO A 68 6.10 -3.19 21.92
C PRO A 68 4.94 -3.09 22.91
N ALA A 69 4.46 -1.87 23.20
CA ALA A 69 3.33 -1.65 24.09
C ALA A 69 2.01 -2.19 23.50
N ILE A 70 1.78 -1.96 22.22
CA ILE A 70 0.58 -2.47 21.50
C ILE A 70 0.58 -4.00 21.50
N VAL A 71 1.73 -4.61 21.17
CA VAL A 71 1.87 -6.08 21.15
C VAL A 71 1.70 -6.67 22.56
N ALA A 72 2.24 -6.03 23.59
CA ALA A 72 2.06 -6.48 24.98
C ALA A 72 0.59 -6.46 25.40
N ALA A 73 -0.13 -5.35 25.11
CA ALA A 73 -1.56 -5.23 25.39
C ALA A 73 -2.38 -6.29 24.62
N LEU A 74 -2.06 -6.52 23.34
CA LEU A 74 -2.73 -7.52 22.51
C LEU A 74 -2.51 -8.94 23.03
N ASN A 75 -1.28 -9.29 23.37
CA ASN A 75 -0.94 -10.61 23.92
C ASN A 75 -1.67 -10.86 25.26
N ALA A 76 -1.71 -9.85 26.13
CA ALA A 76 -2.44 -9.95 27.38
C ALA A 76 -3.96 -10.10 27.16
N TYR A 77 -4.54 -9.34 26.20
CA TYR A 77 -5.94 -9.48 25.81
C TYR A 77 -6.27 -10.87 25.26
N ASN A 78 -5.40 -11.43 24.42
CA ASN A 78 -5.61 -12.75 23.81
C ASN A 78 -5.52 -13.90 24.83
N GLN A 79 -4.88 -13.70 25.98
CA GLN A 79 -4.82 -14.68 27.07
C GLN A 79 -6.10 -14.73 27.91
N LEU A 80 -6.97 -13.72 27.81
CA LEU A 80 -8.26 -13.70 28.50
C LEU A 80 -9.25 -14.69 27.85
N ASP A 81 -10.10 -15.28 28.67
CA ASP A 81 -11.30 -15.96 28.19
C ASP A 81 -12.36 -14.98 27.66
N ASP A 82 -13.39 -15.48 26.99
CA ASP A 82 -14.39 -14.63 26.35
C ASP A 82 -15.19 -13.76 27.34
N ALA A 83 -15.46 -14.28 28.55
CA ALA A 83 -16.16 -13.53 29.60
C ALA A 83 -15.31 -12.38 30.12
N SER A 84 -14.01 -12.61 30.30
CA SER A 84 -13.02 -11.60 30.71
C SER A 84 -12.74 -10.59 29.59
N LYS A 85 -12.69 -11.01 28.33
CA LYS A 85 -12.56 -10.09 27.19
C LYS A 85 -13.72 -9.09 27.10
N ALA A 86 -14.94 -9.53 27.41
CA ALA A 86 -16.11 -8.66 27.44
C ALA A 86 -16.03 -7.55 28.51
N GLN A 87 -15.16 -7.70 29.52
CA GLN A 87 -14.95 -6.72 30.59
C GLN A 87 -13.88 -5.66 30.22
N VAL A 88 -13.15 -5.83 29.13
CA VAL A 88 -12.14 -4.86 28.68
C VAL A 88 -12.84 -3.67 27.99
N SER A 89 -13.19 -2.67 28.77
CA SER A 89 -14.02 -1.53 28.34
C SER A 89 -13.37 -0.62 27.30
N ASN A 90 -12.03 -0.62 27.19
CA ASN A 90 -11.24 0.22 26.29
C ASN A 90 -10.63 -0.55 25.11
N PHE A 91 -11.16 -1.74 24.77
CA PHE A 91 -10.64 -2.56 23.67
C PHE A 91 -10.65 -1.82 22.32
N SER A 92 -11.60 -0.90 22.09
CA SER A 92 -11.64 -0.08 20.87
C SER A 92 -10.34 0.73 20.63
N ILE A 93 -9.69 1.19 21.71
CA ILE A 93 -8.40 1.90 21.64
C ILE A 93 -7.29 0.97 21.13
N LEU A 94 -7.27 -0.28 21.60
CA LEU A 94 -6.31 -1.28 21.13
C LEU A 94 -6.55 -1.65 19.66
N ALA A 95 -7.81 -1.83 19.27
CA ALA A 95 -8.18 -2.13 17.89
C ALA A 95 -7.78 -0.98 16.95
N GLU A 96 -8.04 0.26 17.34
CA GLU A 96 -7.61 1.44 16.60
C GLU A 96 -6.08 1.52 16.51
N ALA A 97 -5.37 1.29 17.61
CA ALA A 97 -3.91 1.31 17.64
C ALA A 97 -3.30 0.26 16.69
N GLN A 98 -3.91 -0.91 16.59
CA GLN A 98 -3.49 -1.94 15.63
C GLN A 98 -3.68 -1.49 14.18
N GLN A 99 -4.82 -0.86 13.85
CA GLN A 99 -5.07 -0.36 12.51
C GLN A 99 -4.06 0.73 12.12
N ILE A 100 -3.83 1.71 13.02
CA ILE A 100 -2.84 2.77 12.80
C ILE A 100 -1.45 2.18 12.57
N LEU A 101 -1.03 1.25 13.42
CA LEU A 101 0.27 0.58 13.31
C LEU A 101 0.40 -0.20 12.00
N GLY A 102 -0.65 -0.91 11.60
CA GLY A 102 -0.69 -1.64 10.32
C GLY A 102 -0.50 -0.73 9.11
N ILE A 103 -1.17 0.43 9.09
CA ILE A 103 -0.98 1.45 8.06
C ILE A 103 0.46 1.98 8.08
N GLN A 104 0.98 2.37 9.25
CA GLN A 104 2.36 2.88 9.37
C GLN A 104 3.41 1.85 8.94
N ASP A 105 3.16 0.56 9.14
CA ASP A 105 4.05 -0.51 8.68
C ASP A 105 4.04 -0.66 7.16
N ALA A 106 2.87 -0.58 6.53
CA ALA A 106 2.77 -0.59 5.09
C ALA A 106 3.48 0.64 4.48
N LEU A 107 3.22 1.82 5.04
CA LEU A 107 3.83 3.08 4.60
C LEU A 107 5.35 3.12 4.80
N ALA A 108 5.88 2.39 5.76
CA ALA A 108 7.33 2.34 6.01
C ALA A 108 8.12 1.64 4.90
N LYS A 109 7.47 0.90 4.03
CA LYS A 109 8.06 0.29 2.84
C LYS A 109 8.08 1.25 1.63
N LEU A 110 7.39 2.38 1.75
CA LEU A 110 7.11 3.32 0.68
C LEU A 110 7.81 4.66 0.92
N SER A 111 7.90 5.43 -0.15
CA SER A 111 8.30 6.84 -0.08
C SER A 111 7.05 7.67 0.17
N VAL A 112 6.97 8.28 1.35
CA VAL A 112 5.88 9.16 1.75
C VAL A 112 6.37 10.59 1.72
N ASN A 113 5.77 11.41 0.88
CA ASN A 113 6.03 12.83 0.78
C ASN A 113 4.78 13.63 1.19
N TYR A 114 4.96 14.59 2.08
CA TYR A 114 3.92 15.54 2.45
C TYR A 114 4.24 16.90 1.85
N ASP A 115 3.36 17.39 0.98
CA ASP A 115 3.45 18.75 0.46
C ASP A 115 2.82 19.72 1.49
N LYS A 116 3.65 20.67 1.97
CA LYS A 116 3.21 21.65 2.97
C LYS A 116 2.39 22.80 2.37
N VAL A 117 2.45 22.98 1.06
CA VAL A 117 1.72 24.05 0.37
C VAL A 117 0.31 23.60 0.07
N ASP A 118 0.19 22.42 -0.53
CA ASP A 118 -1.11 21.83 -0.90
C ASP A 118 -1.69 20.97 0.23
N ALA A 119 -0.88 20.75 1.28
CA ALA A 119 -1.22 19.97 2.49
C ALA A 119 -1.68 18.54 2.19
N ASP A 120 -1.14 17.91 1.15
CA ASP A 120 -1.47 16.56 0.73
C ASP A 120 -0.30 15.58 0.89
N TRP A 121 -0.58 14.28 0.73
CA TRP A 121 0.42 13.23 0.71
C TRP A 121 0.50 12.57 -0.67
N SER A 122 1.73 12.38 -1.13
CA SER A 122 2.06 11.50 -2.26
C SER A 122 2.84 10.31 -1.73
N ILE A 123 2.31 9.11 -1.95
CA ILE A 123 2.86 7.86 -1.41
C ILE A 123 3.18 6.94 -2.58
N SER A 124 4.44 6.64 -2.77
CA SER A 124 4.92 5.87 -3.93
C SER A 124 5.92 4.80 -3.52
N THR A 125 6.20 3.87 -4.44
CA THR A 125 7.28 2.93 -4.22
C THR A 125 8.63 3.66 -4.25
N PRO A 126 9.65 3.22 -3.49
CA PRO A 126 10.99 3.82 -3.55
C PRO A 126 11.64 3.67 -4.93
N TYR A 127 11.11 2.79 -5.80
CA TYR A 127 11.56 2.64 -7.20
C TYR A 127 11.07 3.78 -8.10
N VAL A 128 10.17 4.64 -7.62
CA VAL A 128 9.72 5.88 -8.29
C VAL A 128 10.65 7.04 -8.00
N ASP A 129 11.74 6.84 -7.29
CA ASP A 129 12.71 7.91 -7.05
C ASP A 129 13.24 8.47 -8.37
N LYS A 130 13.28 9.80 -8.44
CA LYS A 130 13.58 10.62 -9.63
C LYS A 130 14.83 10.19 -10.40
N SER A 131 15.80 9.53 -9.75
CA SER A 131 17.01 9.05 -10.38
C SER A 131 16.88 7.68 -11.04
N ILE A 132 15.95 6.84 -10.56
CA ILE A 132 15.77 5.46 -11.02
C ILE A 132 14.77 5.41 -12.17
N ASN A 133 13.70 6.18 -12.07
CA ASN A 133 12.60 6.16 -13.03
C ASN A 133 12.96 6.63 -14.42
N ARG A 134 13.88 7.58 -14.51
CA ARG A 134 14.31 8.12 -15.81
C ARG A 134 15.22 7.18 -16.59
N LYS A 135 15.62 6.05 -16.02
CA LYS A 135 16.56 5.11 -16.67
C LYS A 135 15.90 3.85 -17.20
N ASN A 136 14.70 3.52 -16.73
CA ASN A 136 14.07 2.26 -17.05
C ASN A 136 12.59 2.47 -17.37
N SER A 137 12.10 1.77 -18.37
CA SER A 137 10.67 1.58 -18.57
C SER A 137 10.06 0.87 -17.38
N GLY A 138 8.80 1.16 -17.07
CA GLY A 138 8.13 0.54 -15.92
C GLY A 138 6.68 0.94 -15.75
N ILE A 139 6.06 0.31 -14.76
CA ILE A 139 4.72 0.61 -14.28
C ILE A 139 4.85 1.03 -12.82
N TYR A 140 4.44 2.25 -12.50
CA TYR A 140 4.67 2.86 -11.19
C TYR A 140 3.35 3.35 -10.59
N PRO A 141 2.80 2.62 -9.61
CA PRO A 141 1.63 3.08 -8.87
C PRO A 141 2.03 4.10 -7.79
N TRP A 142 1.12 5.02 -7.49
CA TRP A 142 1.22 5.87 -6.32
C TRP A 142 -0.16 6.21 -5.77
N ILE A 143 -0.22 6.55 -4.49
CA ILE A 143 -1.42 6.98 -3.80
C ILE A 143 -1.32 8.49 -3.58
N TYR A 144 -2.37 9.19 -3.93
CA TYR A 144 -2.61 10.57 -3.52
C TYR A 144 -3.62 10.60 -2.38
N VAL A 145 -3.32 11.37 -1.34
CA VAL A 145 -4.21 11.57 -0.19
C VAL A 145 -4.36 13.07 0.05
N SER A 146 -5.60 13.56 0.01
CA SER A 146 -5.90 14.99 0.23
C SER A 146 -5.57 15.43 1.65
N GLU A 147 -5.46 16.75 1.88
CA GLU A 147 -5.11 17.41 3.14
C GLU A 147 -5.77 16.81 4.38
N ASN A 148 -7.07 16.57 4.30
CA ASN A 148 -7.84 16.05 5.42
C ASN A 148 -8.00 14.51 5.37
N ALA A 149 -7.23 13.82 4.53
CA ALA A 149 -7.32 12.40 4.28
C ALA A 149 -8.74 11.91 3.91
N THR A 150 -9.58 12.81 3.38
CA THR A 150 -10.95 12.49 2.94
C THR A 150 -10.96 11.78 1.61
N ASN A 151 -10.12 12.22 0.67
CA ASN A 151 -9.97 11.63 -0.64
C ASN A 151 -8.68 10.84 -0.73
N ILE A 152 -8.79 9.62 -1.20
CA ILE A 152 -7.67 8.74 -1.52
C ILE A 152 -7.86 8.29 -2.95
N CYS A 153 -6.90 8.59 -3.81
CA CYS A 153 -6.88 8.13 -5.19
C CYS A 153 -5.67 7.23 -5.40
N MET A 154 -5.86 6.13 -6.11
CA MET A 154 -4.77 5.33 -6.62
C MET A 154 -4.53 5.70 -8.07
N ASN A 155 -3.29 5.99 -8.40
CA ASN A 155 -2.86 6.32 -9.76
C ASN A 155 -1.83 5.30 -10.21
N VAL A 156 -1.67 5.16 -11.53
CA VAL A 156 -0.63 4.36 -12.15
C VAL A 156 0.03 5.16 -13.25
N MET A 157 1.35 5.16 -13.27
CA MET A 157 2.16 5.75 -14.34
C MET A 157 2.79 4.64 -15.16
N PHE A 158 2.62 4.72 -16.45
CA PHE A 158 3.34 3.92 -17.44
C PHE A 158 4.45 4.77 -18.02
N HIS A 159 5.65 4.29 -17.92
CA HIS A 159 6.84 4.99 -18.34
C HIS A 159 7.62 4.15 -19.35
N TYR A 160 7.79 4.69 -20.53
CA TYR A 160 8.66 4.14 -21.58
C TYR A 160 9.98 4.91 -21.60
N ILE A 161 11.09 4.19 -21.76
CA ILE A 161 12.40 4.75 -22.13
C ILE A 161 13.01 3.86 -23.22
N GLY A 162 13.50 4.50 -24.30
CA GLY A 162 14.11 3.78 -25.40
C GLY A 162 14.91 4.63 -26.36
N SER A 163 15.45 3.99 -27.39
CA SER A 163 16.29 4.66 -28.40
C SER A 163 15.52 5.54 -29.38
N ARG A 164 14.19 5.42 -29.42
CA ARG A 164 13.31 6.20 -30.31
C ARG A 164 12.06 6.64 -29.56
N ARG A 165 11.43 7.69 -30.03
CA ARG A 165 10.14 8.16 -29.56
C ARG A 165 9.03 7.17 -29.99
N ILE A 166 8.04 6.96 -29.15
CA ILE A 166 6.87 6.11 -29.45
C ILE A 166 5.64 6.98 -29.79
N ASP A 167 5.49 8.14 -29.16
CA ASP A 167 4.27 8.96 -29.26
C ASP A 167 3.04 8.13 -28.86
N LEU A 168 2.90 7.88 -27.56
CA LEU A 168 1.93 6.93 -27.00
C LEU A 168 0.49 7.20 -27.46
N LYS A 169 -0.15 6.17 -27.94
CA LYS A 169 -1.58 6.12 -28.27
C LYS A 169 -2.35 5.24 -27.30
N GLN A 170 -1.74 4.13 -26.89
CA GLN A 170 -2.42 3.11 -26.10
C GLN A 170 -1.39 2.26 -25.38
N ILE A 171 -1.77 1.77 -24.19
CA ILE A 171 -1.02 0.78 -23.45
C ILE A 171 -1.91 -0.44 -23.26
N LEU A 172 -1.42 -1.61 -23.66
CA LEU A 172 -2.08 -2.89 -23.48
C LEU A 172 -1.31 -3.72 -22.45
N VAL A 173 -1.92 -4.00 -21.30
CA VAL A 173 -1.35 -4.90 -20.32
C VAL A 173 -1.94 -6.28 -20.49
N ARG A 174 -1.08 -7.29 -20.64
CA ARG A 174 -1.44 -8.71 -20.66
C ARG A 174 -0.97 -9.38 -19.39
N ALA A 175 -1.90 -10.01 -18.66
CA ALA A 175 -1.65 -10.81 -17.48
C ALA A 175 -2.34 -12.17 -17.64
N GLY A 176 -1.57 -13.22 -17.93
CA GLY A 176 -2.13 -14.51 -18.34
C GLY A 176 -2.93 -14.40 -19.65
N ASP A 177 -4.20 -14.80 -19.59
CA ASP A 177 -5.13 -14.71 -20.73
C ASP A 177 -5.89 -13.39 -20.79
N GLU A 178 -5.86 -12.60 -19.71
CA GLU A 178 -6.57 -11.32 -19.61
C GLU A 178 -5.78 -10.17 -20.26
N LYS A 179 -6.53 -9.16 -20.74
CA LYS A 179 -5.99 -7.96 -21.37
C LYS A 179 -6.68 -6.72 -20.84
N TYR A 180 -5.88 -5.75 -20.45
CA TYR A 180 -6.30 -4.45 -19.92
C TYR A 180 -5.78 -3.37 -20.83
N THR A 181 -6.66 -2.46 -21.23
CA THR A 181 -6.34 -1.42 -22.22
C THR A 181 -6.49 -0.05 -21.60
N PHE A 182 -5.45 0.77 -21.76
CA PHE A 182 -5.40 2.17 -21.36
C PHE A 182 -5.21 3.02 -22.61
N ASP A 183 -6.21 3.82 -22.95
CA ASP A 183 -6.14 4.74 -24.07
C ASP A 183 -5.46 6.03 -23.62
N CYS A 184 -4.37 6.41 -24.28
CA CYS A 184 -3.60 7.60 -23.95
C CYS A 184 -4.20 8.83 -24.63
N ASP A 185 -4.25 9.93 -23.89
CA ASP A 185 -4.61 11.23 -24.44
C ASP A 185 -3.47 11.81 -25.29
N THR A 186 -3.81 12.79 -26.14
CA THR A 186 -2.80 13.50 -26.95
C THR A 186 -1.92 14.44 -26.13
N SER A 187 -2.18 14.59 -24.84
CA SER A 187 -1.49 15.49 -23.89
C SER A 187 -0.46 14.81 -22.99
N TYR A 188 0.04 13.64 -23.38
CA TYR A 188 1.04 12.92 -22.59
C TYR A 188 2.37 13.68 -22.47
N ASP A 189 3.15 13.38 -21.44
CA ASP A 189 4.50 13.92 -21.24
C ASP A 189 5.52 13.02 -21.94
N GLY A 190 6.29 13.61 -22.87
CA GLY A 190 7.28 12.84 -23.61
C GLY A 190 8.35 13.75 -24.26
N GLY A 191 9.53 13.21 -24.42
CA GLY A 191 10.64 13.96 -25.00
C GLY A 191 11.95 13.20 -25.10
N TYR A 192 13.01 13.94 -25.39
CA TYR A 192 14.38 13.41 -25.42
C TYR A 192 15.16 13.87 -24.20
N ASP A 193 15.61 12.92 -23.39
CA ASP A 193 16.50 13.19 -22.27
C ASP A 193 17.96 13.12 -22.73
N ALA A 194 18.61 14.28 -22.84
CA ALA A 194 19.99 14.37 -23.30
C ALA A 194 20.99 13.71 -22.33
N SER A 195 20.67 13.64 -21.03
CA SER A 195 21.53 13.03 -20.02
C SER A 195 21.55 11.51 -20.14
N LEU A 196 20.44 10.92 -20.51
CA LEU A 196 20.27 9.48 -20.72
C LEU A 196 20.52 9.07 -22.19
N LYS A 197 20.55 10.05 -23.10
CA LYS A 197 20.57 9.85 -24.56
C LYS A 197 19.44 8.94 -25.02
N ALA A 198 18.26 9.13 -24.46
CA ALA A 198 17.09 8.30 -24.68
C ALA A 198 15.82 9.14 -24.84
N TRP A 199 14.86 8.61 -25.55
CA TRP A 199 13.50 9.12 -25.61
C TRP A 199 12.70 8.55 -24.43
N PHE A 200 11.76 9.33 -23.93
CA PHE A 200 10.81 8.88 -22.93
C PHE A 200 9.39 9.30 -23.31
N ASP A 201 8.44 8.50 -22.92
CA ASP A 201 7.01 8.79 -22.95
C ASP A 201 6.38 8.34 -21.65
N ILE A 202 5.56 9.20 -21.04
CA ILE A 202 4.92 8.95 -19.74
C ILE A 202 3.42 9.19 -19.91
N GLU A 203 2.63 8.26 -19.40
CA GLU A 203 1.18 8.42 -19.28
C GLU A 203 0.75 7.98 -17.89
N ALA A 204 -0.18 8.71 -17.29
CA ALA A 204 -0.65 8.47 -15.94
C ALA A 204 -2.18 8.42 -15.89
N PHE A 205 -2.70 7.44 -15.17
CA PHE A 205 -4.14 7.21 -15.04
C PHE A 205 -4.53 7.19 -13.56
N THR A 206 -5.66 7.83 -13.24
CA THR A 206 -6.33 7.61 -11.97
C THR A 206 -7.20 6.37 -12.11
N MET A 207 -7.00 5.41 -11.20
CA MET A 207 -7.70 4.12 -11.24
C MET A 207 -9.05 4.22 -10.57
N GLU A 208 -10.09 3.75 -11.24
CA GLU A 208 -11.40 3.57 -10.62
C GLU A 208 -11.36 2.39 -9.62
N PRO A 209 -12.25 2.37 -8.60
CA PRO A 209 -12.22 1.34 -7.56
C PRO A 209 -12.29 -0.11 -8.07
N ASP A 210 -13.00 -0.36 -9.18
CA ASP A 210 -13.08 -1.68 -9.81
C ASP A 210 -11.82 -2.03 -10.60
N GLU A 211 -11.11 -1.04 -11.11
CA GLU A 211 -9.86 -1.23 -11.84
C GLU A 211 -8.66 -1.54 -10.93
N ILE A 212 -8.73 -1.12 -9.67
CA ILE A 212 -7.66 -1.42 -8.69
C ILE A 212 -7.50 -2.93 -8.47
N SER A 213 -8.58 -3.71 -8.62
CA SER A 213 -8.53 -5.17 -8.56
C SER A 213 -7.63 -5.79 -9.64
N TRP A 214 -7.46 -5.13 -10.81
CA TRP A 214 -6.60 -5.59 -11.90
C TRP A 214 -5.15 -5.80 -11.45
N PHE A 215 -4.65 -4.96 -10.54
CA PHE A 215 -3.29 -5.11 -10.02
C PHE A 215 -3.11 -6.43 -9.23
N GLY A 216 -4.14 -6.83 -8.47
CA GLY A 216 -4.14 -8.14 -7.80
C GLY A 216 -4.10 -9.29 -8.80
N GLU A 217 -4.86 -9.17 -9.89
CA GLU A 217 -4.85 -10.13 -10.98
C GLU A 217 -3.48 -10.18 -11.67
N TRP A 218 -2.87 -9.02 -11.96
CA TRP A 218 -1.52 -8.96 -12.52
C TRP A 218 -0.49 -9.64 -11.62
N LEU A 219 -0.54 -9.36 -10.31
CA LEU A 219 0.42 -9.93 -9.36
C LEU A 219 0.25 -11.44 -9.19
N SER A 220 -0.93 -11.99 -9.45
CA SER A 220 -1.20 -13.43 -9.41
C SER A 220 -0.59 -14.21 -10.59
N GLN A 221 -0.29 -13.52 -11.71
CA GLN A 221 0.24 -14.15 -12.91
C GLN A 221 1.77 -14.26 -12.87
N PRO A 222 2.37 -15.32 -13.41
CA PRO A 222 3.83 -15.48 -13.45
C PRO A 222 4.49 -14.42 -14.33
N GLU A 223 3.82 -14.00 -15.40
CA GLU A 223 4.30 -12.99 -16.34
C GLU A 223 3.22 -11.94 -16.59
N VAL A 224 3.64 -10.68 -16.63
CA VAL A 224 2.82 -9.53 -17.03
C VAL A 224 3.61 -8.70 -18.03
N ILE A 225 3.01 -8.42 -19.16
CA ILE A 225 3.63 -7.66 -20.24
C ILE A 225 2.79 -6.42 -20.50
N ALA A 226 3.41 -5.25 -20.43
CA ALA A 226 2.83 -4.00 -20.89
C ALA A 226 3.37 -3.67 -22.28
N ARG A 227 2.49 -3.60 -23.27
CA ARG A 227 2.81 -3.15 -24.62
C ARG A 227 2.46 -1.69 -24.78
N PHE A 228 3.45 -0.87 -25.00
CA PHE A 228 3.33 0.53 -25.38
C PHE A 228 3.13 0.62 -26.88
N ILE A 229 2.09 1.29 -27.34
CA ILE A 229 1.67 1.37 -28.74
C ILE A 229 1.62 2.84 -29.15
N GLY A 230 2.39 3.19 -30.17
CA GLY A 230 2.42 4.53 -30.74
C GLY A 230 1.37 4.78 -31.81
N TRP A 231 1.16 6.06 -32.14
CA TRP A 231 0.27 6.47 -33.21
C TRP A 231 0.68 5.94 -34.60
N ASP A 232 1.98 5.72 -34.80
CA ASP A 232 2.54 5.13 -36.02
C ASP A 232 2.55 3.59 -36.02
N SER A 233 1.89 2.98 -35.03
CA SER A 233 1.88 1.53 -34.77
C SER A 233 3.23 0.97 -34.32
N THR A 234 4.18 1.81 -33.94
CA THR A 234 5.39 1.39 -33.23
C THR A 234 5.00 0.76 -31.90
N THR A 235 5.66 -0.34 -31.53
CA THR A 235 5.41 -1.01 -30.26
C THR A 235 6.68 -1.24 -29.47
N PHE A 236 6.53 -1.27 -28.16
CA PHE A 236 7.56 -1.67 -27.19
C PHE A 236 6.92 -2.52 -26.11
N ASP A 237 7.48 -3.69 -25.86
CA ASP A 237 7.01 -4.60 -24.81
C ASP A 237 7.92 -4.49 -23.58
N TYR A 238 7.29 -4.25 -22.44
CA TYR A 238 7.92 -4.24 -21.12
C TYR A 238 7.36 -5.38 -20.28
N THR A 239 8.24 -6.28 -19.83
CA THR A 239 7.87 -7.33 -18.88
C THR A 239 8.05 -6.81 -17.44
N LEU A 240 7.01 -6.93 -16.64
CA LEU A 240 7.00 -6.48 -15.25
C LEU A 240 8.08 -7.18 -14.43
N THR A 241 9.06 -6.43 -13.97
CA THR A 241 10.19 -6.95 -13.20
C THR A 241 9.81 -7.28 -11.75
N ALA A 242 10.61 -8.08 -11.06
CA ALA A 242 10.39 -8.38 -9.65
C ALA A 242 10.34 -7.12 -8.75
N PRO A 243 11.23 -6.10 -8.92
CA PRO A 243 11.09 -4.83 -8.19
C PRO A 243 9.77 -4.09 -8.46
N ASN A 244 9.31 -4.06 -9.72
CA ASN A 244 8.02 -3.44 -10.04
C ASN A 244 6.85 -4.21 -9.42
N ARG A 245 6.89 -5.55 -9.42
CA ARG A 245 5.88 -6.38 -8.75
C ARG A 245 5.81 -6.09 -7.26
N GLN A 246 6.97 -6.01 -6.60
CA GLN A 246 7.03 -5.67 -5.18
C GLN A 246 6.48 -4.26 -4.93
N GLY A 247 6.85 -3.30 -5.76
CA GLY A 247 6.34 -1.93 -5.68
C GLY A 247 4.82 -1.84 -5.83
N LEU A 248 4.25 -2.56 -6.81
CA LEU A 248 2.81 -2.68 -6.99
C LEU A 248 2.15 -3.28 -5.75
N SER A 249 2.67 -4.40 -5.23
CA SER A 249 2.13 -5.07 -4.04
C SER A 249 2.13 -4.14 -2.82
N ASP A 250 3.27 -3.49 -2.53
CA ASP A 250 3.40 -2.63 -1.36
C ASP A 250 2.47 -1.41 -1.43
N VAL A 251 2.28 -0.81 -2.62
CA VAL A 251 1.35 0.32 -2.80
C VAL A 251 -0.11 -0.12 -2.68
N ILE A 252 -0.48 -1.26 -3.25
CA ILE A 252 -1.84 -1.81 -3.14
C ILE A 252 -2.18 -2.14 -1.68
N ASP A 253 -1.26 -2.77 -0.95
CA ASP A 253 -1.43 -3.08 0.47
C ASP A 253 -1.69 -1.80 1.28
N ALA A 254 -0.87 -0.75 1.05
CA ALA A 254 -1.04 0.53 1.72
C ALA A 254 -2.36 1.21 1.34
N TYR A 255 -2.73 1.21 0.05
CA TYR A 255 -4.00 1.75 -0.41
C TYR A 255 -5.19 1.05 0.25
N ASN A 256 -5.21 -0.27 0.27
CA ASN A 256 -6.30 -1.04 0.86
C ASN A 256 -6.46 -0.76 2.36
N LEU A 257 -5.35 -0.68 3.10
CA LEU A 257 -5.37 -0.34 4.53
C LEU A 257 -5.86 1.09 4.76
N LEU A 258 -5.40 2.06 3.97
CA LEU A 258 -5.86 3.44 4.06
C LEU A 258 -7.34 3.56 3.68
N ASN A 259 -7.77 2.90 2.62
CA ASN A 259 -9.15 2.99 2.12
C ASN A 259 -10.15 2.29 3.06
N ALA A 260 -9.78 1.19 3.69
CA ALA A 260 -10.63 0.47 4.66
C ALA A 260 -10.70 1.18 6.02
N ALA A 261 -9.75 2.05 6.36
CA ALA A 261 -9.70 2.73 7.63
C ALA A 261 -10.73 3.87 7.73
N THR A 262 -11.19 4.17 8.93
CA THR A 262 -11.98 5.38 9.19
C THR A 262 -11.12 6.63 8.94
N LEU A 263 -11.77 7.76 8.70
CA LEU A 263 -11.07 9.04 8.50
C LEU A 263 -10.15 9.37 9.67
N GLU A 264 -10.60 9.15 10.90
CA GLU A 264 -9.82 9.43 12.10
C GLU A 264 -8.54 8.57 12.18
N VAL A 265 -8.65 7.28 11.88
CA VAL A 265 -7.52 6.34 11.84
C VAL A 265 -6.51 6.74 10.76
N ARG A 266 -6.98 7.11 9.55
CA ARG A 266 -6.11 7.60 8.46
C ARG A 266 -5.29 8.81 8.87
N VAL A 267 -5.99 9.83 9.40
CA VAL A 267 -5.37 11.08 9.83
C VAL A 267 -4.32 10.81 10.91
N LYS A 268 -4.65 9.98 11.91
CA LYS A 268 -3.70 9.60 12.97
C LYS A 268 -2.50 8.84 12.41
N ALA A 269 -2.73 7.90 11.48
CA ALA A 269 -1.66 7.11 10.87
C ALA A 269 -0.69 7.98 10.06
N LEU A 270 -1.21 8.90 9.24
CA LEU A 270 -0.40 9.76 8.37
C LEU A 270 0.35 10.86 9.13
N ARG A 271 -0.29 11.46 10.15
CA ARG A 271 0.34 12.54 10.92
C ARG A 271 1.38 12.08 11.93
N ASN A 272 1.35 10.81 12.31
CA ASN A 272 2.25 10.23 13.30
C ASN A 272 3.31 9.29 12.67
N LEU A 273 3.65 9.50 11.40
CA LEU A 273 4.71 8.77 10.68
C LEU A 273 6.11 9.11 11.20
#